data_ccb02c52dbae73f95fb36cbf3e5da5af
#
_entry.id   ccb02c52dbae73f95fb36cbf3e5da5af
#
_cell.length_a   1.000
_cell.length_b   1.000
_cell.length_c   1.000
_cell.angle_alpha   90.00
_cell.angle_beta   90.00
_cell.angle_gamma   90.00
#
_symmetry.space_group_name_H-M   'P 1'
#
loop_
_entity.id
_entity.type
_entity.pdbx_description
1 polymer ?
#
loop_
_entity_poly.entity_id
_entity_poly.type
_entity_poly.pdbx_seq_one_letter_code
_entity_poly.pdbx_strand_id
1 'polypeptide(L)'
;MHSEDIPEFMIRAGLTDENSISLSPAVSFRALLNVRMRQKQLTGTLPEWRLDNKPVAYSFIEQLGLRKPWTSSETYKLAELPEKENIVIKPADGAGSRGVYLVYGFNDIVDMKRSKNVGSWEQLKDSMEQDLETGWVQHDEWSVEELILENDNTPASDIKFYCFYGKVGLILEIVRVPERKYCWWTVTGERVRTGKYDEELFKGKGVTQDEIDLANDISLKIPAPFVRIDFLRSGDRLVFGEFTPKPGNYDEFDDATDQWMGDCFTEAQGRLTNDLLLGKQFEAYNQLMKTLNY
;
A
#
# COMPACT_ATOMS: atom_id res chain seq x y z
N MET A 1 13.03 26.25 14.84
CA MET A 1 11.64 26.55 14.42
C MET A 1 10.91 27.08 15.64
N HIS A 2 10.17 28.19 15.55
CA HIS A 2 9.27 28.56 16.62
C HIS A 2 8.09 27.57 16.63
N SER A 3 7.49 27.33 17.81
CA SER A 3 6.34 26.42 17.96
C SER A 3 5.15 26.75 17.02
N GLU A 4 5.15 27.94 16.44
CA GLU A 4 4.16 28.45 15.50
C GLU A 4 4.27 27.82 14.08
N ASP A 5 5.41 27.18 13.76
CA ASP A 5 5.67 26.60 12.44
C ASP A 5 5.32 25.09 12.33
N ILE A 6 4.89 24.48 13.45
CA ILE A 6 4.49 23.06 13.44
C ILE A 6 2.98 22.99 13.24
N PRO A 7 2.49 22.29 12.22
CA PRO A 7 1.05 22.10 12.05
C PRO A 7 0.40 21.52 13.30
N GLU A 8 -0.72 22.09 13.73
CA GLU A 8 -1.40 21.74 14.98
C GLU A 8 -1.74 20.24 15.08
N PHE A 9 -2.02 19.59 13.95
CA PHE A 9 -2.30 18.17 13.93
C PHE A 9 -1.08 17.30 14.32
N MET A 10 0.13 17.75 14.05
CA MET A 10 1.36 17.03 14.45
C MET A 10 1.54 17.01 15.95
N ILE A 11 1.23 18.15 16.61
CA ILE A 11 1.29 18.28 18.08
C ILE A 11 0.22 17.39 18.70
N ARG A 12 -1.01 17.44 18.19
CA ARG A 12 -2.14 16.63 18.68
C ARG A 12 -1.93 15.12 18.44
N ALA A 13 -1.25 14.75 17.40
CA ALA A 13 -0.91 13.35 17.12
C ALA A 13 0.21 12.79 18.01
N GLY A 14 0.77 13.59 18.93
CA GLY A 14 1.91 13.18 19.76
C GLY A 14 3.16 12.84 18.96
N LEU A 15 3.28 13.39 17.76
CA LEU A 15 4.37 13.13 16.83
C LEU A 15 5.60 13.99 17.11
N THR A 16 5.43 15.02 17.93
CA THR A 16 6.50 15.85 18.45
C THR A 16 6.51 15.80 19.99
N ASP A 17 7.65 15.63 20.58
CA ASP A 17 7.85 15.79 22.02
C ASP A 17 8.03 17.29 22.30
N GLU A 18 7.13 17.90 23.09
CA GLU A 18 7.21 19.31 23.47
C GLU A 18 8.51 19.65 24.22
N ASN A 19 9.17 18.64 24.79
CA ASN A 19 10.45 18.77 25.49
C ASN A 19 11.65 18.47 24.57
N SER A 20 11.44 18.06 23.31
CA SER A 20 12.53 17.83 22.40
C SER A 20 13.16 19.15 21.95
N ILE A 21 14.50 19.20 21.86
CA ILE A 21 15.16 20.31 21.22
C ILE A 21 14.68 20.38 19.78
N SER A 22 14.01 21.48 19.42
CA SER A 22 13.59 21.73 18.04
C SER A 22 14.83 21.80 17.15
N LEU A 23 15.19 20.69 16.54
CA LEU A 23 16.19 20.68 15.49
C LEU A 23 15.53 21.24 14.23
N SER A 24 16.23 22.12 13.53
CA SER A 24 15.80 22.51 12.18
C SER A 24 15.61 21.25 11.34
N PRO A 25 14.53 21.12 10.57
CA PRO A 25 14.31 19.95 9.73
C PRO A 25 15.51 19.77 8.80
N ALA A 26 16.36 18.80 9.13
CA ALA A 26 17.58 18.54 8.38
C ALA A 26 17.34 17.57 7.23
N VAL A 27 16.20 16.87 7.24
CA VAL A 27 15.95 15.72 6.36
C VAL A 27 14.50 15.71 5.91
N SER A 28 14.26 15.41 4.65
CA SER A 28 12.95 15.23 4.08
C SER A 28 12.67 13.75 3.82
N PHE A 29 11.39 13.37 3.80
CA PHE A 29 10.95 12.02 3.48
C PHE A 29 11.43 11.59 2.08
N ARG A 30 11.28 12.47 1.09
CA ARG A 30 11.76 12.19 -0.28
C ARG A 30 13.28 12.03 -0.35
N ALA A 31 14.03 12.78 0.44
CA ALA A 31 15.49 12.63 0.50
C ALA A 31 15.87 11.26 1.12
N LEU A 32 15.24 10.86 2.21
CA LEU A 32 15.50 9.57 2.87
C LEU A 32 15.09 8.38 2.01
N LEU A 33 13.97 8.46 1.28
CA LEU A 33 13.61 7.43 0.31
C LEU A 33 14.64 7.32 -0.82
N ASN A 34 15.16 8.44 -1.32
CA ASN A 34 16.23 8.43 -2.32
C ASN A 34 17.51 7.76 -1.77
N VAL A 35 17.88 8.05 -0.52
CA VAL A 35 19.00 7.37 0.16
C VAL A 35 18.74 5.85 0.24
N ARG A 36 17.54 5.42 0.64
CA ARG A 36 17.17 4.00 0.70
C ARG A 36 17.23 3.33 -0.68
N MET A 37 16.72 3.98 -1.71
CA MET A 37 16.84 3.47 -3.09
C MET A 37 18.30 3.32 -3.52
N ARG A 38 19.16 4.29 -3.15
CA ARG A 38 20.59 4.19 -3.44
C ARG A 38 21.24 3.03 -2.67
N GLN A 39 20.90 2.86 -1.39
CA GLN A 39 21.34 1.70 -0.60
C GLN A 39 20.94 0.39 -1.27
N LYS A 40 19.67 0.25 -1.69
CA LYS A 40 19.20 -0.92 -2.45
C LYS A 40 20.05 -1.18 -3.69
N GLN A 41 20.36 -0.15 -4.48
CA GLN A 41 21.21 -0.31 -5.66
C GLN A 41 22.61 -0.83 -5.33
N LEU A 42 23.18 -0.38 -4.21
CA LEU A 42 24.54 -0.74 -3.79
C LEU A 42 24.60 -2.13 -3.16
N THR A 43 23.56 -2.56 -2.46
CA THR A 43 23.51 -3.84 -1.72
C THR A 43 22.73 -4.93 -2.45
N GLY A 44 22.12 -4.62 -3.60
CA GLY A 44 21.26 -5.51 -4.36
C GLY A 44 19.82 -5.55 -3.85
N THR A 45 19.59 -5.52 -2.55
CA THR A 45 18.25 -5.48 -1.95
C THR A 45 18.28 -4.95 -0.52
N LEU A 46 17.10 -4.61 0.00
CA LEU A 46 16.87 -4.25 1.41
C LEU A 46 15.64 -5.00 1.93
N PRO A 47 15.47 -5.16 3.26
CA PRO A 47 14.39 -5.97 3.82
C PRO A 47 12.99 -5.60 3.31
N GLU A 48 12.65 -4.33 3.28
CA GLU A 48 11.36 -3.85 2.81
C GLU A 48 11.13 -4.12 1.31
N TRP A 49 12.19 -4.12 0.48
CA TRP A 49 12.08 -4.44 -0.95
C TRP A 49 11.94 -5.93 -1.24
N ARG A 50 12.34 -6.80 -0.33
CA ARG A 50 12.03 -8.23 -0.46
C ARG A 50 10.53 -8.47 -0.33
N LEU A 51 9.87 -7.71 0.55
CA LEU A 51 8.43 -7.76 0.74
C LEU A 51 7.61 -7.02 -0.33
N ASP A 52 8.25 -6.25 -1.22
CA ASP A 52 7.62 -5.67 -2.42
C ASP A 52 7.20 -6.77 -3.43
N ASN A 53 7.84 -7.92 -3.36
CA ASN A 53 7.46 -9.10 -4.13
C ASN A 53 6.16 -9.71 -3.54
N LYS A 54 5.07 -9.70 -4.31
CA LYS A 54 3.74 -10.09 -3.84
C LYS A 54 3.66 -11.52 -3.26
N PRO A 55 4.21 -12.56 -3.89
CA PRO A 55 4.31 -13.90 -3.31
C PRO A 55 5.01 -13.93 -1.95
N VAL A 56 6.12 -13.22 -1.80
CA VAL A 56 6.87 -13.11 -0.54
C VAL A 56 6.06 -12.39 0.53
N ALA A 57 5.41 -11.27 0.15
CA ALA A 57 4.51 -10.52 1.03
C ALA A 57 3.37 -11.39 1.54
N TYR A 58 2.74 -12.15 0.66
CA TYR A 58 1.63 -13.02 1.01
C TYR A 58 2.04 -14.15 1.97
N SER A 59 3.20 -14.75 1.74
CA SER A 59 3.75 -15.75 2.66
C SER A 59 4.07 -15.15 4.03
N PHE A 60 4.59 -13.91 4.07
CA PHE A 60 4.83 -13.20 5.33
C PHE A 60 3.53 -12.94 6.11
N ILE A 61 2.51 -12.46 5.42
CA ILE A 61 1.19 -12.15 6.02
C ILE A 61 0.49 -13.42 6.51
N GLU A 62 0.60 -14.54 5.79
CA GLU A 62 0.07 -15.84 6.23
C GLU A 62 0.76 -16.33 7.51
N GLN A 63 2.07 -16.17 7.65
CA GLN A 63 2.80 -16.49 8.89
C GLN A 63 2.31 -15.64 10.09
N LEU A 64 1.83 -14.43 9.83
CA LEU A 64 1.25 -13.56 10.85
C LEU A 64 -0.23 -13.89 11.14
N GLY A 65 -0.85 -14.86 10.47
CA GLY A 65 -2.24 -15.24 10.63
C GLY A 65 -3.23 -14.20 10.09
N LEU A 66 -2.80 -13.34 9.15
CA LEU A 66 -3.62 -12.27 8.60
C LEU A 66 -4.24 -12.65 7.26
N ARG A 67 -5.41 -12.07 6.97
CA ARG A 67 -6.13 -12.32 5.73
C ARG A 67 -5.50 -11.58 4.55
N LYS A 68 -5.35 -12.29 3.46
CA LYS A 68 -5.04 -11.77 2.13
C LYS A 68 -6.09 -12.24 1.12
N PRO A 69 -6.18 -11.65 -0.07
CA PRO A 69 -7.02 -12.19 -1.14
C PRO A 69 -6.57 -13.62 -1.51
N TRP A 70 -7.53 -14.45 -1.85
CA TRP A 70 -7.22 -15.65 -2.59
C TRP A 70 -6.61 -15.28 -3.95
N THR A 71 -5.57 -15.98 -4.37
CA THR A 71 -4.92 -15.81 -5.68
C THR A 71 -4.70 -17.16 -6.33
N SER A 72 -4.85 -17.22 -7.66
CA SER A 72 -4.49 -18.42 -8.41
C SER A 72 -2.98 -18.72 -8.25
N SER A 73 -2.66 -19.99 -8.13
CA SER A 73 -1.26 -20.47 -8.09
C SER A 73 -0.55 -20.38 -9.43
N GLU A 74 -1.33 -20.32 -10.51
CA GLU A 74 -0.87 -20.31 -11.88
C GLU A 74 -1.41 -19.07 -12.61
N THR A 75 -0.69 -18.66 -13.65
CA THR A 75 -1.16 -17.70 -14.64
C THR A 75 -1.90 -18.44 -15.76
N TYR A 76 -2.84 -17.75 -16.39
CA TYR A 76 -3.67 -18.28 -17.46
C TYR A 76 -3.36 -17.55 -18.78
N LYS A 77 -3.50 -18.26 -19.88
CA LYS A 77 -3.68 -17.62 -21.18
C LYS A 77 -5.14 -17.15 -21.30
N LEU A 78 -5.38 -16.14 -22.13
CA LEU A 78 -6.73 -15.61 -22.35
C LEU A 78 -7.74 -16.72 -22.70
N ALA A 79 -7.35 -17.68 -23.55
CA ALA A 79 -8.19 -18.79 -23.94
C ALA A 79 -8.49 -19.80 -22.81
N GLU A 80 -7.70 -19.78 -21.73
CA GLU A 80 -7.76 -20.75 -20.61
C GLU A 80 -8.31 -20.13 -19.34
N LEU A 81 -8.73 -18.86 -19.39
CA LEU A 81 -9.25 -18.16 -18.22
C LEU A 81 -10.45 -18.88 -17.61
N PRO A 82 -10.45 -19.11 -16.27
CA PRO A 82 -11.58 -19.73 -15.61
C PRO A 82 -12.77 -18.76 -15.57
N GLU A 83 -13.89 -19.17 -16.11
CA GLU A 83 -15.15 -18.42 -16.01
C GLU A 83 -15.67 -18.51 -14.58
N LYS A 84 -15.45 -17.44 -13.81
CA LYS A 84 -15.79 -17.37 -12.39
C LYS A 84 -16.23 -15.95 -12.02
N GLU A 85 -17.18 -15.85 -11.10
CA GLU A 85 -17.65 -14.60 -10.52
C GLU A 85 -16.84 -14.22 -9.28
N ASN A 86 -16.92 -12.96 -8.88
CA ASN A 86 -16.23 -12.38 -7.72
C ASN A 86 -14.72 -12.54 -7.79
N ILE A 87 -14.15 -12.25 -8.94
CA ILE A 87 -12.71 -12.28 -9.18
C ILE A 87 -12.20 -10.99 -9.81
N VAL A 88 -10.92 -10.75 -9.62
CA VAL A 88 -10.14 -9.77 -10.38
C VAL A 88 -9.25 -10.51 -11.35
N ILE A 89 -9.30 -10.14 -12.62
CA ILE A 89 -8.39 -10.60 -13.65
C ILE A 89 -7.42 -9.47 -13.96
N LYS A 90 -6.13 -9.74 -13.97
CA LYS A 90 -5.10 -8.74 -14.25
C LYS A 90 -3.88 -9.38 -14.92
N PRO A 91 -3.09 -8.60 -15.69
CA PRO A 91 -1.83 -9.09 -16.22
C PRO A 91 -0.89 -9.52 -15.10
N ALA A 92 -0.10 -10.56 -15.35
CA ALA A 92 0.92 -11.01 -14.40
C ALA A 92 1.98 -9.92 -14.17
N ASP A 93 2.26 -9.09 -15.17
CA ASP A 93 3.21 -7.98 -15.19
C ASP A 93 2.51 -6.69 -15.65
N GLY A 94 1.80 -6.01 -14.81
CA GLY A 94 1.04 -4.82 -15.19
C GLY A 94 1.14 -3.68 -14.19
N ALA A 95 0.92 -2.45 -14.68
CA ALA A 95 0.85 -1.24 -13.85
C ALA A 95 -0.24 -0.29 -14.35
N GLY A 96 -0.76 0.56 -13.46
CA GLY A 96 -1.67 1.65 -13.81
C GLY A 96 -3.07 1.18 -14.24
N SER A 97 -3.54 0.07 -13.71
CA SER A 97 -4.87 -0.53 -13.98
C SER A 97 -5.10 -0.97 -15.43
N ARG A 98 -4.07 -1.05 -16.28
CA ARG A 98 -4.21 -1.58 -17.63
C ARG A 98 -4.43 -3.08 -17.58
N GLY A 99 -5.42 -3.57 -18.31
CA GLY A 99 -5.79 -4.98 -18.31
C GLY A 99 -6.35 -5.51 -17.00
N VAL A 100 -6.83 -4.62 -16.11
CA VAL A 100 -7.45 -5.01 -14.84
C VAL A 100 -8.96 -5.00 -14.97
N TYR A 101 -9.58 -6.16 -14.74
CA TYR A 101 -11.00 -6.38 -14.84
C TYR A 101 -11.57 -6.87 -13.50
N LEU A 102 -12.63 -6.20 -13.03
CA LEU A 102 -13.39 -6.62 -11.86
C LEU A 102 -14.61 -7.41 -12.34
N VAL A 103 -14.66 -8.69 -12.05
CA VAL A 103 -15.75 -9.58 -12.44
C VAL A 103 -16.66 -9.79 -11.24
N TYR A 104 -17.76 -9.04 -11.15
CA TYR A 104 -18.80 -9.22 -10.14
C TYR A 104 -19.69 -10.41 -10.46
N GLY A 105 -20.04 -10.54 -11.74
CA GLY A 105 -20.82 -11.61 -12.31
C GLY A 105 -20.57 -11.72 -13.81
N PHE A 106 -21.12 -12.75 -14.46
CA PHE A 106 -20.89 -13.02 -15.89
C PHE A 106 -21.34 -11.88 -16.82
N ASN A 107 -22.29 -11.06 -16.38
CA ASN A 107 -22.81 -9.91 -17.11
C ASN A 107 -22.52 -8.56 -16.42
N ASP A 108 -21.69 -8.58 -15.39
CA ASP A 108 -21.28 -7.38 -14.64
C ASP A 108 -19.76 -7.39 -14.45
N ILE A 109 -19.07 -6.86 -15.43
CA ILE A 109 -17.62 -6.88 -15.52
C ILE A 109 -17.12 -5.46 -15.83
N VAL A 110 -16.26 -4.92 -14.97
CA VAL A 110 -15.75 -3.55 -15.11
C VAL A 110 -14.30 -3.57 -15.57
N ASP A 111 -14.02 -2.94 -16.71
CA ASP A 111 -12.68 -2.56 -17.13
C ASP A 111 -12.23 -1.35 -16.32
N MET A 112 -11.25 -1.57 -15.46
CA MET A 112 -10.76 -0.55 -14.52
C MET A 112 -10.01 0.61 -15.21
N LYS A 113 -9.37 0.34 -16.34
CA LYS A 113 -8.63 1.37 -17.07
C LYS A 113 -9.55 2.29 -17.86
N ARG A 114 -10.57 1.71 -18.50
CA ARG A 114 -11.55 2.46 -19.30
C ARG A 114 -12.73 2.94 -18.46
N SER A 115 -12.82 2.52 -17.19
CA SER A 115 -13.96 2.81 -16.29
C SER A 115 -15.30 2.45 -16.95
N LYS A 116 -15.36 1.30 -17.61
CA LYS A 116 -16.50 0.87 -18.43
C LYS A 116 -16.93 -0.55 -18.03
N ASN A 117 -18.26 -0.76 -17.91
CA ASN A 117 -18.81 -2.12 -17.85
C ASN A 117 -18.75 -2.75 -19.25
N VAL A 118 -18.10 -3.90 -19.38
CA VAL A 118 -17.97 -4.64 -20.64
C VAL A 118 -19.10 -5.64 -20.89
N GLY A 119 -20.01 -5.80 -19.93
CA GLY A 119 -21.32 -6.41 -20.12
C GLY A 119 -21.37 -7.93 -20.12
N SER A 120 -20.41 -8.65 -20.69
CA SER A 120 -20.41 -10.10 -20.76
C SER A 120 -18.99 -10.69 -20.77
N TRP A 121 -18.91 -12.00 -20.51
CA TRP A 121 -17.63 -12.72 -20.56
C TRP A 121 -17.01 -12.73 -21.97
N GLU A 122 -17.82 -12.76 -23.01
CA GLU A 122 -17.36 -12.66 -24.39
C GLU A 122 -16.74 -11.26 -24.65
N GLN A 123 -17.43 -10.20 -24.26
CA GLN A 123 -16.93 -8.83 -24.40
C GLN A 123 -15.70 -8.57 -23.51
N LEU A 124 -15.55 -9.27 -22.38
CA LEU A 124 -14.33 -9.26 -21.59
C LEU A 124 -13.16 -9.79 -22.42
N LYS A 125 -13.32 -10.96 -23.06
CA LYS A 125 -12.27 -11.55 -23.91
C LYS A 125 -11.89 -10.60 -25.04
N ASP A 126 -12.86 -10.00 -25.73
CA ASP A 126 -12.61 -9.00 -26.78
C ASP A 126 -11.80 -7.81 -26.26
N SER A 127 -12.14 -7.31 -25.06
CA SER A 127 -11.42 -6.20 -24.43
C SER A 127 -9.98 -6.58 -24.05
N MET A 128 -9.77 -7.81 -23.59
CA MET A 128 -8.43 -8.32 -23.25
C MET A 128 -7.57 -8.54 -24.51
N GLU A 129 -8.16 -9.03 -25.60
CA GLU A 129 -7.50 -9.13 -26.90
C GLU A 129 -7.06 -7.74 -27.39
N GLN A 130 -7.93 -6.74 -27.30
CA GLN A 130 -7.60 -5.36 -27.62
C GLN A 130 -6.45 -4.81 -26.77
N ASP A 131 -6.38 -5.14 -25.47
CA ASP A 131 -5.28 -4.73 -24.59
C ASP A 131 -3.94 -5.34 -25.03
N LEU A 132 -3.94 -6.59 -25.49
CA LEU A 132 -2.77 -7.23 -26.06
C LEU A 132 -2.36 -6.60 -27.39
N GLU A 133 -3.30 -6.39 -28.32
CA GLU A 133 -3.05 -5.81 -29.64
C GLU A 133 -2.51 -4.36 -29.55
N THR A 134 -3.03 -3.57 -28.62
CA THR A 134 -2.58 -2.18 -28.39
C THR A 134 -1.28 -2.06 -27.62
N GLY A 135 -0.77 -3.18 -27.08
CA GLY A 135 0.44 -3.21 -26.25
C GLY A 135 0.22 -2.63 -24.84
N TRP A 136 -1.02 -2.47 -24.38
CA TRP A 136 -1.32 -2.13 -22.99
C TRP A 136 -0.93 -3.28 -22.05
N VAL A 137 -1.11 -4.49 -22.52
CA VAL A 137 -0.61 -5.73 -21.92
C VAL A 137 0.40 -6.34 -22.86
N GLN A 138 1.59 -6.65 -22.37
CA GLN A 138 2.71 -7.09 -23.23
C GLN A 138 2.71 -8.60 -23.47
N HIS A 139 2.24 -9.36 -22.49
CA HIS A 139 2.23 -10.81 -22.53
C HIS A 139 0.83 -11.34 -22.23
N ASP A 140 0.41 -12.36 -22.99
CA ASP A 140 -0.82 -13.08 -22.71
C ASP A 140 -0.62 -14.01 -21.49
N GLU A 141 -0.49 -13.37 -20.30
CA GLU A 141 -0.32 -14.02 -19.01
C GLU A 141 -1.15 -13.28 -17.96
N TRP A 142 -2.17 -13.95 -17.44
CA TRP A 142 -3.17 -13.36 -16.57
C TRP A 142 -3.22 -14.06 -15.23
N SER A 143 -3.23 -13.31 -14.16
CA SER A 143 -3.48 -13.78 -12.82
C SER A 143 -4.93 -13.52 -12.42
N VAL A 144 -5.47 -14.42 -11.61
CA VAL A 144 -6.83 -14.33 -11.07
C VAL A 144 -6.74 -14.26 -9.56
N GLU A 145 -7.46 -13.31 -8.97
CA GLU A 145 -7.52 -13.16 -7.52
C GLU A 145 -8.93 -12.85 -7.03
N GLU A 146 -9.17 -13.00 -5.74
CA GLU A 146 -10.43 -12.66 -5.09
C GLU A 146 -10.77 -11.18 -5.29
N LEU A 147 -12.00 -10.91 -5.71
CA LEU A 147 -12.55 -9.55 -5.71
C LEU A 147 -13.02 -9.22 -4.28
N ILE A 148 -12.32 -8.30 -3.64
CA ILE A 148 -12.68 -7.83 -2.31
C ILE A 148 -13.73 -6.74 -2.44
N LEU A 149 -14.86 -6.94 -1.77
CA LEU A 149 -16.02 -6.06 -1.79
C LEU A 149 -16.32 -5.52 -0.39
N GLU A 150 -16.90 -4.33 -0.35
CA GLU A 150 -17.60 -3.79 0.82
C GLU A 150 -18.92 -4.54 1.07
N ASN A 151 -19.57 -4.28 2.21
CA ASN A 151 -20.85 -4.92 2.56
C ASN A 151 -22.01 -4.58 1.60
N ASP A 152 -21.92 -3.50 0.87
CA ASP A 152 -22.89 -3.04 -0.13
C ASP A 152 -22.57 -3.54 -1.56
N ASN A 153 -21.64 -4.48 -1.69
CA ASN A 153 -21.14 -5.00 -2.96
C ASN A 153 -20.39 -3.95 -3.82
N THR A 154 -20.01 -2.82 -3.27
CA THR A 154 -19.09 -1.91 -3.97
C THR A 154 -17.65 -2.41 -3.84
N PRO A 155 -16.75 -2.01 -4.76
CA PRO A 155 -15.33 -2.32 -4.63
C PRO A 155 -14.76 -1.83 -3.30
N ALA A 156 -13.92 -2.66 -2.68
CA ALA A 156 -13.22 -2.30 -1.47
C ALA A 156 -12.43 -0.99 -1.61
N SER A 157 -12.47 -0.16 -0.58
CA SER A 157 -11.60 1.01 -0.49
C SER A 157 -10.16 0.57 -0.20
N ASP A 158 -9.17 1.23 -0.79
CA ASP A 158 -7.78 1.06 -0.37
C ASP A 158 -7.52 1.87 0.90
N ILE A 159 -6.89 1.25 1.88
CA ILE A 159 -6.40 1.91 3.10
C ILE A 159 -4.89 1.71 3.16
N LYS A 160 -4.14 2.80 3.08
CA LYS A 160 -2.68 2.78 2.96
C LYS A 160 -2.04 3.45 4.16
N PHE A 161 -1.36 2.66 4.99
CA PHE A 161 -0.68 3.13 6.18
C PHE A 161 0.79 3.42 5.89
N TYR A 162 1.22 4.65 6.08
CA TYR A 162 2.63 5.05 6.03
C TYR A 162 3.26 4.74 7.39
N CYS A 163 3.94 3.60 7.47
CA CYS A 163 4.47 3.06 8.72
C CYS A 163 5.96 3.36 8.89
N PHE A 164 6.29 3.98 10.01
CA PHE A 164 7.64 4.34 10.42
C PHE A 164 8.09 3.49 11.60
N TYR A 165 8.43 2.21 11.35
CA TYR A 165 8.88 1.25 12.35
C TYR A 165 8.11 1.29 13.67
N GLY A 166 6.91 0.73 13.67
CA GLY A 166 6.00 0.65 14.81
C GLY A 166 5.12 1.87 15.03
N LYS A 167 5.23 2.88 14.18
CA LYS A 167 4.35 4.06 14.25
C LYS A 167 3.79 4.36 12.86
N VAL A 168 2.47 4.34 12.74
CA VAL A 168 1.80 4.95 11.60
C VAL A 168 1.95 6.46 11.72
N GLY A 169 2.40 7.12 10.66
CA GLY A 169 2.42 8.58 10.57
C GLY A 169 1.17 9.10 9.87
N LEU A 170 0.94 8.64 8.64
CA LEU A 170 -0.10 9.15 7.76
C LEU A 170 -0.90 8.00 7.16
N ILE A 171 -2.17 8.23 6.88
CA ILE A 171 -3.07 7.22 6.32
C ILE A 171 -3.77 7.80 5.11
N LEU A 172 -3.79 7.04 4.02
CA LEU A 172 -4.50 7.40 2.81
C LEU A 172 -5.63 6.42 2.55
N GLU A 173 -6.86 6.92 2.49
CA GLU A 173 -8.03 6.20 2.06
C GLU A 173 -8.34 6.57 0.60
N ILE A 174 -8.57 5.55 -0.26
CA ILE A 174 -8.87 5.74 -1.68
C ILE A 174 -10.13 4.96 -2.04
N VAL A 175 -11.10 5.63 -2.64
CA VAL A 175 -12.16 4.99 -3.42
C VAL A 175 -11.79 5.07 -4.89
N ARG A 176 -12.15 4.02 -5.68
CA ARG A 176 -11.76 3.93 -7.09
C ARG A 176 -12.94 4.03 -8.04
N VAL A 177 -14.12 3.71 -7.56
CA VAL A 177 -15.36 3.64 -8.37
C VAL A 177 -16.44 4.47 -7.66
N PRO A 178 -17.28 5.24 -8.39
CA PRO A 178 -17.25 5.46 -9.85
C PRO A 178 -16.07 6.33 -10.32
N GLU A 179 -15.51 7.16 -9.43
CA GLU A 179 -14.37 8.02 -9.68
C GLU A 179 -13.34 7.84 -8.58
N ARG A 180 -12.07 7.96 -8.96
CA ARG A 180 -10.98 7.88 -7.97
C ARG A 180 -10.97 9.14 -7.12
N LYS A 181 -11.08 8.97 -5.78
CA LYS A 181 -11.05 10.05 -4.78
C LYS A 181 -10.17 9.65 -3.60
N TYR A 182 -9.66 10.65 -2.91
CA TYR A 182 -8.65 10.49 -1.87
C TYR A 182 -9.08 11.15 -0.57
N CYS A 183 -8.68 10.59 0.56
CA CYS A 183 -8.82 11.21 1.87
C CYS A 183 -7.60 10.88 2.71
N TRP A 184 -6.91 11.92 3.19
CA TRP A 184 -5.79 11.77 4.09
C TRP A 184 -6.23 11.92 5.55
N TRP A 185 -5.69 11.04 6.40
CA TRP A 185 -6.02 10.97 7.82
C TRP A 185 -4.76 11.00 8.67
N THR A 186 -4.83 11.70 9.81
CA THR A 186 -3.90 11.52 10.92
C THR A 186 -4.23 10.26 11.69
N VAL A 187 -3.34 9.84 12.57
CA VAL A 187 -3.59 8.75 13.55
C VAL A 187 -4.65 9.10 14.59
N THR A 188 -5.02 10.37 14.73
CA THR A 188 -6.13 10.84 15.61
C THR A 188 -7.48 10.88 14.90
N GLY A 189 -7.53 10.46 13.62
CA GLY A 189 -8.77 10.45 12.83
C GLY A 189 -9.18 11.80 12.27
N GLU A 190 -8.26 12.77 12.24
CA GLU A 190 -8.48 14.08 11.63
C GLU A 190 -8.11 14.05 10.14
N ARG A 191 -8.93 14.69 9.30
CA ARG A 191 -8.60 14.85 7.89
C ARG A 191 -7.57 15.96 7.70
N VAL A 192 -6.57 15.70 6.86
CA VAL A 192 -5.50 16.64 6.58
C VAL A 192 -5.30 16.82 5.08
N ARG A 193 -4.68 17.93 4.71
CA ARG A 193 -4.14 18.17 3.37
C ARG A 193 -2.65 17.96 3.42
N THR A 194 -2.10 17.43 2.35
CA THR A 194 -0.69 17.04 2.28
C THR A 194 0.01 17.58 1.03
N GLY A 195 -0.68 18.39 0.24
CA GLY A 195 -0.25 18.80 -1.10
C GLY A 195 -0.47 17.73 -2.16
N LYS A 196 -0.51 16.44 -1.76
CA LYS A 196 -0.65 15.32 -2.66
C LYS A 196 -2.11 14.89 -2.77
N TYR A 197 -2.63 14.78 -4.01
CA TYR A 197 -4.02 14.38 -4.31
C TYR A 197 -5.09 15.31 -3.70
N ASP A 198 -4.77 16.57 -3.45
CA ASP A 198 -5.67 17.53 -2.80
C ASP A 198 -6.79 18.04 -3.71
N GLU A 199 -6.77 17.71 -4.99
CA GLU A 199 -7.79 18.14 -5.97
C GLU A 199 -9.01 17.19 -6.02
N GLU A 200 -8.83 15.93 -5.64
CA GLU A 200 -9.84 14.87 -5.75
C GLU A 200 -10.25 14.32 -4.38
N LEU A 201 -10.57 15.24 -3.46
CA LEU A 201 -10.88 14.88 -2.08
C LEU A 201 -12.34 14.41 -1.90
N PHE A 202 -12.54 13.46 -1.01
CA PHE A 202 -13.86 13.05 -0.53
C PHE A 202 -13.88 12.94 1.00
N LYS A 203 -15.06 12.75 1.57
CA LYS A 203 -15.20 12.45 2.99
C LYS A 203 -15.15 10.94 3.16
N GLY A 204 -13.96 10.40 3.47
CA GLY A 204 -13.76 8.97 3.74
C GLY A 204 -14.45 8.49 5.02
N LYS A 205 -14.36 7.18 5.26
CA LYS A 205 -14.91 6.52 6.47
C LYS A 205 -13.96 6.67 7.67
N GLY A 206 -12.68 6.97 7.43
CA GLY A 206 -11.64 7.01 8.44
C GLY A 206 -11.09 5.62 8.77
N VAL A 207 -10.34 5.54 9.86
CA VAL A 207 -9.73 4.32 10.37
C VAL A 207 -9.97 4.20 11.87
N THR A 208 -10.00 2.97 12.37
CA THR A 208 -10.11 2.68 13.80
C THR A 208 -8.73 2.57 14.43
N GLN A 209 -8.68 2.66 15.77
CA GLN A 209 -7.42 2.45 16.50
C GLN A 209 -6.89 1.03 16.30
N ASP A 210 -7.75 0.01 16.25
CA ASP A 210 -7.36 -1.38 16.02
C ASP A 210 -6.69 -1.57 14.64
N GLU A 211 -7.17 -0.86 13.62
CA GLU A 211 -6.55 -0.88 12.28
C GLU A 211 -5.16 -0.22 12.28
N ILE A 212 -4.99 0.87 13.04
CA ILE A 212 -3.70 1.54 13.23
C ILE A 212 -2.73 0.62 13.99
N ASP A 213 -3.19 0.01 15.08
CA ASP A 213 -2.38 -0.88 15.91
C ASP A 213 -1.94 -2.11 15.11
N LEU A 214 -2.82 -2.67 14.29
CA LEU A 214 -2.48 -3.75 13.36
C LEU A 214 -1.33 -3.35 12.42
N ALA A 215 -1.41 -2.17 11.81
CA ALA A 215 -0.36 -1.67 10.90
C ALA A 215 0.96 -1.41 11.64
N ASN A 216 0.90 -0.86 12.86
CA ASN A 216 2.04 -0.68 13.75
C ASN A 216 2.73 -2.03 14.04
N ASP A 217 1.95 -3.02 14.47
CA ASP A 217 2.43 -4.35 14.84
C ASP A 217 3.09 -5.10 13.67
N ILE A 218 2.51 -4.99 12.47
CA ILE A 218 3.10 -5.57 11.26
C ILE A 218 4.44 -4.89 10.96
N SER A 219 4.49 -3.55 11.01
CA SER A 219 5.70 -2.80 10.67
C SER A 219 6.86 -3.09 11.64
N LEU A 220 6.59 -3.36 12.93
CA LEU A 220 7.59 -3.77 13.92
C LEU A 220 8.21 -5.14 13.66
N LYS A 221 7.60 -5.96 12.82
CA LYS A 221 8.12 -7.28 12.42
C LYS A 221 9.01 -7.23 11.19
N ILE A 222 9.13 -6.06 10.57
CA ILE A 222 9.96 -5.83 9.39
C ILE A 222 11.20 -5.03 9.78
N PRO A 223 12.43 -5.49 9.51
CA PRO A 223 13.66 -4.76 9.86
C PRO A 223 13.92 -3.59 8.88
N ALA A 224 12.99 -2.65 8.84
CA ALA A 224 13.04 -1.50 7.97
C ALA A 224 12.52 -0.24 8.66
N PRO A 225 13.10 0.94 8.41
CA PRO A 225 12.65 2.18 9.05
C PRO A 225 11.32 2.67 8.50
N PHE A 226 10.98 2.29 7.26
CA PHE A 226 9.75 2.68 6.59
C PHE A 226 9.24 1.59 5.66
N VAL A 227 7.93 1.41 5.68
CA VAL A 227 7.18 0.67 4.66
C VAL A 227 5.74 1.19 4.63
N ARG A 228 5.15 1.38 3.45
CA ARG A 228 3.72 1.59 3.33
C ARG A 228 3.05 0.22 3.27
N ILE A 229 2.02 0.03 4.10
CA ILE A 229 1.23 -1.19 4.15
C ILE A 229 -0.15 -0.88 3.57
N ASP A 230 -0.50 -1.55 2.50
CA ASP A 230 -1.72 -1.32 1.77
C ASP A 230 -2.73 -2.43 2.08
N PHE A 231 -3.94 -2.05 2.46
CA PHE A 231 -5.06 -2.95 2.69
C PHE A 231 -6.24 -2.59 1.80
N LEU A 232 -7.11 -3.57 1.61
CA LEU A 232 -8.45 -3.41 1.07
C LEU A 232 -9.45 -3.55 2.22
N ARG A 233 -10.40 -2.62 2.35
CA ARG A 233 -11.45 -2.68 3.36
C ARG A 233 -12.64 -3.49 2.85
N SER A 234 -13.04 -4.49 3.62
CA SER A 234 -14.23 -5.32 3.36
C SER A 234 -15.13 -5.27 4.60
N GLY A 235 -16.10 -4.37 4.60
CA GLY A 235 -16.89 -4.06 5.79
C GLY A 235 -16.00 -3.53 6.92
N ASP A 236 -15.98 -4.25 8.05
CA ASP A 236 -15.19 -3.91 9.23
C ASP A 236 -13.81 -4.63 9.27
N ARG A 237 -13.39 -5.23 8.15
CA ARG A 237 -12.16 -6.02 8.10
C ARG A 237 -11.18 -5.45 7.08
N LEU A 238 -9.91 -5.49 7.42
CA LEU A 238 -8.82 -5.22 6.50
C LEU A 238 -8.32 -6.54 5.88
N VAL A 239 -8.17 -6.52 4.56
CA VAL A 239 -7.57 -7.60 3.77
C VAL A 239 -6.26 -7.07 3.21
N PHE A 240 -5.16 -7.74 3.50
CA PHE A 240 -3.85 -7.28 3.06
C PHE A 240 -3.74 -7.23 1.53
N GLY A 241 -3.20 -6.14 1.01
CA GLY A 241 -2.96 -5.92 -0.42
C GLY A 241 -1.49 -6.09 -0.80
N GLU A 242 -0.64 -5.19 -0.29
CA GLU A 242 0.78 -5.16 -0.62
C GLU A 242 1.62 -4.39 0.41
N PHE A 243 2.92 -4.64 0.41
CA PHE A 243 3.91 -3.73 0.98
C PHE A 243 4.49 -2.85 -0.12
N THR A 244 4.65 -1.56 0.18
CA THR A 244 5.20 -0.60 -0.79
C THR A 244 6.37 0.15 -0.15
N PRO A 245 7.62 -0.27 -0.42
CA PRO A 245 8.82 0.42 0.12
C PRO A 245 9.02 1.80 -0.48
N LYS A 246 8.57 2.00 -1.72
CA LYS A 246 8.63 3.28 -2.43
C LYS A 246 7.23 3.64 -2.94
N PRO A 247 6.45 4.43 -2.19
CA PRO A 247 5.17 4.94 -2.67
C PRO A 247 5.31 5.71 -3.99
N GLY A 248 4.35 5.52 -4.90
CA GLY A 248 4.28 6.36 -6.11
C GLY A 248 4.07 7.82 -5.75
N ASN A 249 4.60 8.74 -6.57
CA ASN A 249 4.45 10.18 -6.38
C ASN A 249 4.86 10.66 -4.96
N TYR A 250 5.89 10.05 -4.41
CA TYR A 250 6.38 10.36 -3.04
C TYR A 250 6.99 11.76 -2.92
N ASP A 251 7.22 12.41 -4.03
CA ASP A 251 7.78 13.74 -4.20
C ASP A 251 6.71 14.84 -4.35
N GLU A 252 5.42 14.48 -4.35
CA GLU A 252 4.30 15.44 -4.48
C GLU A 252 3.77 15.97 -3.14
N PHE A 253 4.28 15.51 -2.01
CA PHE A 253 3.91 16.07 -0.72
C PHE A 253 4.38 17.53 -0.59
N ASP A 254 3.57 18.35 0.09
CA ASP A 254 4.02 19.69 0.45
C ASP A 254 5.24 19.65 1.39
N ASP A 255 5.95 20.76 1.50
CA ASP A 255 7.19 20.81 2.25
C ASP A 255 7.00 20.50 3.75
N ALA A 256 5.88 20.91 4.34
CA ALA A 256 5.60 20.66 5.74
C ALA A 256 5.38 19.16 6.00
N THR A 257 4.58 18.50 5.17
CA THR A 257 4.32 17.06 5.25
C THR A 257 5.59 16.26 4.95
N ASP A 258 6.36 16.65 3.93
CA ASP A 258 7.61 15.98 3.57
C ASP A 258 8.66 16.06 4.69
N GLN A 259 8.82 17.24 5.33
CA GLN A 259 9.72 17.43 6.46
C GLN A 259 9.28 16.60 7.66
N TRP A 260 8.02 16.68 8.03
CA TRP A 260 7.48 15.90 9.14
C TRP A 260 7.63 14.40 8.96
N MET A 261 7.30 13.87 7.79
CA MET A 261 7.54 12.45 7.50
C MET A 261 9.03 12.10 7.48
N GLY A 262 9.89 13.04 7.12
CA GLY A 262 11.34 12.92 7.23
C GLY A 262 11.80 12.73 8.67
N ASP A 263 11.23 13.49 9.60
CA ASP A 263 11.50 13.36 11.04
C ASP A 263 10.99 12.01 11.57
N CYS A 264 9.75 11.61 11.20
CA CYS A 264 9.23 10.26 11.52
C CYS A 264 10.15 9.14 11.03
N PHE A 265 10.70 9.29 9.84
CA PHE A 265 11.64 8.33 9.25
C PHE A 265 12.94 8.27 10.04
N THR A 266 13.51 9.42 10.40
CA THR A 266 14.76 9.53 11.18
C THR A 266 14.58 8.91 12.57
N GLU A 267 13.49 9.21 13.25
CA GLU A 267 13.14 8.55 14.52
C GLU A 267 13.00 7.04 14.39
N ALA A 268 12.37 6.58 13.31
CA ALA A 268 12.22 5.15 13.02
C ALA A 268 13.57 4.48 12.81
N GLN A 269 14.52 5.14 12.13
CA GLN A 269 15.90 4.65 12.01
C GLN A 269 16.57 4.51 13.38
N GLY A 270 16.38 5.49 14.25
CA GLY A 270 16.91 5.46 15.63
C GLY A 270 16.33 4.28 16.42
N ARG A 271 15.00 4.11 16.43
CA ARG A 271 14.34 3.00 17.11
C ARG A 271 14.78 1.64 16.57
N LEU A 272 14.82 1.47 15.25
CA LEU A 272 15.28 0.23 14.62
C LEU A 272 16.74 -0.07 14.99
N THR A 273 17.62 0.92 14.94
CA THR A 273 19.03 0.76 15.31
C THR A 273 19.17 0.33 16.77
N ASN A 274 18.44 0.98 17.68
CA ASN A 274 18.44 0.60 19.10
C ASN A 274 17.95 -0.83 19.30
N ASP A 275 16.86 -1.24 18.68
CA ASP A 275 16.33 -2.60 18.77
C ASP A 275 17.34 -3.64 18.25
N LEU A 276 18.04 -3.35 17.15
CA LEU A 276 19.09 -4.22 16.60
C LEU A 276 20.29 -4.33 17.56
N LEU A 277 20.72 -3.23 18.16
CA LEU A 277 21.81 -3.20 19.14
C LEU A 277 21.43 -3.98 20.43
N LEU A 278 20.17 -3.97 20.81
CA LEU A 278 19.62 -4.75 21.94
C LEU A 278 19.35 -6.21 21.58
N GLY A 279 19.63 -6.63 20.34
CA GLY A 279 19.53 -8.02 19.90
C GLY A 279 18.15 -8.47 19.48
N LYS A 280 17.23 -7.53 19.14
CA LYS A 280 15.92 -7.89 18.61
C LYS A 280 16.04 -8.80 17.40
N GLN A 281 15.35 -9.91 17.46
CA GLN A 281 15.23 -10.86 16.36
C GLN A 281 13.90 -10.62 15.63
N PHE A 282 13.95 -10.49 14.32
CA PHE A 282 12.77 -10.38 13.46
C PHE A 282 12.33 -11.77 13.02
N GLU A 283 11.84 -12.57 13.98
CA GLU A 283 11.64 -14.01 13.83
C GLU A 283 10.82 -14.39 12.59
N ALA A 284 9.64 -13.81 12.43
CA ALA A 284 8.78 -14.10 11.27
C ALA A 284 9.46 -13.73 9.94
N TYR A 285 10.10 -12.56 9.88
CA TYR A 285 10.85 -12.13 8.70
C TYR A 285 12.03 -13.07 8.41
N ASN A 286 12.84 -13.36 9.41
CA ASN A 286 14.03 -14.22 9.26
C ASN A 286 13.65 -15.66 8.90
N GLN A 287 12.56 -16.19 9.45
CA GLN A 287 12.06 -17.52 9.11
C GLN A 287 11.62 -17.56 7.62
N LEU A 288 10.89 -16.56 7.16
CA LEU A 288 10.49 -16.46 5.76
C LEU A 288 11.71 -16.41 4.83
N MET A 289 12.71 -15.55 5.14
CA MET A 289 13.93 -15.44 4.31
C MET A 289 14.69 -16.76 4.22
N LYS A 290 14.77 -17.51 5.31
CA LYS A 290 15.38 -18.85 5.30
C LYS A 290 14.61 -19.84 4.42
N THR A 291 13.28 -19.81 4.45
CA THR A 291 12.43 -20.70 3.64
C THR A 291 12.60 -20.40 2.14
N LEU A 292 12.85 -19.16 1.79
CA LEU A 292 13.04 -18.71 0.41
C LEU A 292 14.51 -18.78 -0.07
N ASN A 293 15.42 -19.32 0.76
CA ASN A 293 16.87 -19.42 0.47
C ASN A 293 17.53 -18.07 0.15
N TYR A 294 17.14 -17.02 0.87
CA TYR A 294 17.76 -15.69 0.79
C TYR A 294 18.81 -15.50 1.88
#